data_6e027f87795c7f786bdd54008bed288e
#
_entry.id   6e027f87795c7f786bdd54008bed288e
#
_cell.length_a   1.000
_cell.length_b   1.000
_cell.length_c   1.000
_cell.angle_alpha   90.00
_cell.angle_beta   90.00
_cell.angle_gamma   90.00
#
_symmetry.space_group_name_H-M   'P 1'
#
loop_
_entity.id
_entity.type
_entity.pdbx_description
1 polymer ?
#
loop_
_entity_poly.entity_id
_entity_poly.type
_entity_poly.pdbx_seq_one_letter_code
_entity_poly.pdbx_strand_id
1 'polypeptide(L)'
;MNKIEFLYFADCPNYLLALDVLDEVLNDENLDWPVEMVLVTTEDTALSQKFLGSPSIRIGGEDLEEGSNGDREYGLKCRVYQVDGKTQGFPAEKLIRDAIQRAKAKNFIGH
;
A
#
# COMPACT_ATOMS: atom_id res chain seq x y z
N MET A 1 -6.67 -8.19 14.32
CA MET A 1 -6.89 -8.05 12.86
C MET A 1 -6.49 -6.66 12.42
N ASN A 2 -5.73 -6.55 11.35
CA ASN A 2 -5.34 -5.26 10.80
C ASN A 2 -6.21 -4.91 9.62
N LYS A 3 -6.46 -3.61 9.44
CA LYS A 3 -7.16 -3.12 8.28
C LYS A 3 -6.14 -2.77 7.20
N ILE A 4 -6.45 -3.12 5.96
CA ILE A 4 -5.63 -2.78 4.81
C ILE A 4 -6.38 -1.75 3.99
N GLU A 5 -5.69 -0.67 3.62
CA GLU A 5 -6.24 0.35 2.74
C GLU A 5 -5.49 0.30 1.41
N PHE A 6 -6.23 0.19 0.33
CA PHE A 6 -5.68 0.18 -1.02
C PHE A 6 -6.11 1.47 -1.72
N LEU A 7 -5.18 2.42 -1.80
CA LEU A 7 -5.46 3.75 -2.34
C LEU A 7 -5.00 3.83 -3.80
N TYR A 8 -5.88 4.28 -4.67
CA TYR A 8 -5.61 4.27 -6.11
C TYR A 8 -6.43 5.35 -6.82
N PHE A 9 -6.03 5.68 -8.04
CA PHE A 9 -6.93 6.43 -8.93
C PHE A 9 -7.20 5.58 -10.19
N ALA A 10 -8.39 5.80 -10.79
CA ALA A 10 -8.90 4.89 -11.81
C ALA A 10 -8.05 4.81 -13.07
N ASP A 11 -7.38 5.89 -13.44
CA ASP A 11 -6.55 5.92 -14.65
C ASP A 11 -5.16 5.29 -14.46
N CYS A 12 -4.85 4.81 -13.28
CA CYS A 12 -3.57 4.16 -13.01
C CYS A 12 -3.54 2.78 -13.66
N PRO A 13 -2.59 2.50 -14.58
CA PRO A 13 -2.57 1.21 -15.27
C PRO A 13 -2.11 0.04 -14.39
N ASN A 14 -1.51 0.34 -13.24
CA ASN A 14 -0.84 -0.68 -12.42
C ASN A 14 -1.60 -1.10 -11.17
N TYR A 15 -2.77 -0.50 -10.88
CA TYR A 15 -3.42 -0.81 -9.62
C TYR A 15 -3.96 -2.23 -9.56
N LEU A 16 -4.42 -2.77 -10.68
CA LEU A 16 -4.91 -4.16 -10.71
C LEU A 16 -3.77 -5.16 -10.48
N LEU A 17 -2.58 -4.87 -10.99
CA LEU A 17 -1.41 -5.71 -10.74
C LEU A 17 -1.04 -5.71 -9.26
N ALA A 18 -1.07 -4.55 -8.65
CA ALA A 18 -0.79 -4.44 -7.21
C ALA A 18 -1.83 -5.17 -6.38
N LEU A 19 -3.09 -5.08 -6.76
CA LEU A 19 -4.17 -5.77 -6.07
C LEU A 19 -3.99 -7.29 -6.17
N ASP A 20 -3.60 -7.79 -7.34
CA ASP A 20 -3.33 -9.23 -7.51
C ASP A 20 -2.19 -9.69 -6.62
N VAL A 21 -1.10 -8.92 -6.53
CA VAL A 21 0.02 -9.27 -5.66
C VAL A 21 -0.43 -9.29 -4.20
N LEU A 22 -1.20 -8.30 -3.79
CA LEU A 22 -1.72 -8.24 -2.42
C LEU A 22 -2.58 -9.45 -2.11
N ASP A 23 -3.50 -9.81 -3.01
CA ASP A 23 -4.39 -10.97 -2.82
C ASP A 23 -3.59 -12.26 -2.70
N GLU A 24 -2.56 -12.44 -3.52
CA GLU A 24 -1.71 -13.62 -3.45
C GLU A 24 -1.00 -13.73 -2.11
N VAL A 25 -0.46 -12.62 -1.62
CA VAL A 25 0.23 -12.62 -0.33
C VAL A 25 -0.74 -12.92 0.80
N LEU A 26 -1.93 -12.33 0.79
CA LEU A 26 -2.92 -12.60 1.84
C LEU A 26 -3.36 -14.06 1.84
N ASN A 27 -3.54 -14.65 0.66
CA ASN A 27 -3.86 -16.07 0.56
C ASN A 27 -2.74 -16.96 1.10
N ASP A 28 -1.50 -16.66 0.72
CA ASP A 28 -0.33 -17.43 1.16
C ASP A 28 -0.13 -17.35 2.67
N GLU A 29 -0.44 -16.19 3.25
CA GLU A 29 -0.29 -15.98 4.70
C GLU A 29 -1.53 -16.40 5.49
N ASN A 30 -2.56 -16.93 4.82
CA ASN A 30 -3.84 -17.30 5.43
C ASN A 30 -4.49 -16.17 6.22
N LEU A 31 -4.44 -14.97 5.66
CA LEU A 31 -5.01 -13.78 6.31
C LEU A 31 -6.32 -13.38 5.65
N ASP A 32 -7.31 -13.09 6.47
CA ASP A 32 -8.60 -12.57 6.02
C ASP A 32 -8.80 -11.11 6.43
N TRP A 33 -7.71 -10.38 6.55
CA TRP A 33 -7.76 -8.97 6.90
C TRP A 33 -8.55 -8.20 5.84
N PRO A 34 -9.46 -7.30 6.25
CA PRO A 34 -10.26 -6.58 5.28
C PRO A 34 -9.44 -5.59 4.45
N VAL A 35 -9.75 -5.52 3.17
CA VAL A 35 -9.10 -4.58 2.25
C VAL A 35 -10.14 -3.53 1.85
N GLU A 36 -9.90 -2.30 2.24
CA GLU A 36 -10.75 -1.19 1.86
C GLU A 36 -10.16 -0.53 0.61
N MET A 37 -10.96 -0.48 -0.45
CA MET A 37 -10.56 0.18 -1.70
C MET A 37 -10.88 1.66 -1.56
N VAL A 38 -9.86 2.51 -1.68
CA VAL A 38 -10.01 3.96 -1.53
C VAL A 38 -9.68 4.63 -2.86
N LEU A 39 -10.71 5.07 -3.55
CA LEU A 39 -10.55 5.77 -4.83
C LEU A 39 -10.24 7.24 -4.56
N VAL A 40 -9.10 7.69 -5.05
CA VAL A 40 -8.68 9.08 -4.93
C VAL A 40 -8.97 9.78 -6.26
N THR A 41 -9.82 10.79 -6.24
CA THR A 41 -10.32 11.41 -7.47
C THR A 41 -9.86 12.85 -7.69
N THR A 42 -9.42 13.55 -6.65
CA THR A 42 -9.02 14.95 -6.75
C THR A 42 -7.70 15.19 -6.03
N GLU A 43 -7.03 16.28 -6.40
CA GLU A 43 -5.81 16.71 -5.70
C GLU A 43 -6.11 17.02 -4.23
N ASP A 44 -7.25 17.61 -3.93
CA ASP A 44 -7.63 17.92 -2.55
C ASP A 44 -7.75 16.64 -1.72
N THR A 45 -8.39 15.61 -2.27
CA THR A 45 -8.48 14.31 -1.60
C THR A 45 -7.11 13.68 -1.45
N ALA A 46 -6.25 13.79 -2.48
CA ALA A 46 -4.90 13.24 -2.42
C ALA A 46 -4.11 13.90 -1.27
N LEU A 47 -4.24 15.20 -1.11
CA LEU A 47 -3.57 15.90 -0.01
C LEU A 47 -4.11 15.50 1.35
N SER A 48 -5.44 15.45 1.49
CA SER A 48 -6.06 15.10 2.77
C SER A 48 -5.79 13.65 3.19
N GLN A 49 -5.67 12.75 2.23
CA GLN A 49 -5.37 11.34 2.48
C GLN A 49 -3.87 11.06 2.56
N LYS A 50 -3.04 12.07 2.35
CA LYS A 50 -1.59 11.90 2.28
C LYS A 50 -1.19 10.87 1.23
N PHE A 51 -1.80 10.98 0.06
CA PHE A 51 -1.67 10.02 -1.02
C PHE A 51 -0.32 10.17 -1.72
N LEU A 52 0.49 9.13 -1.65
CA LEU A 52 1.85 9.12 -2.21
C LEU A 52 1.90 8.72 -3.68
N GLY A 53 0.76 8.45 -4.27
CA GLY A 53 0.66 7.99 -5.65
C GLY A 53 -0.01 6.63 -5.72
N SER A 54 -0.51 6.28 -6.90
CA SER A 54 -1.25 5.04 -7.13
C SER A 54 -0.32 3.97 -7.71
N PRO A 55 -0.36 2.75 -7.23
CA PRO A 55 -1.12 2.27 -6.07
C PRO A 55 -0.38 2.48 -4.76
N SER A 56 -1.09 2.80 -3.70
CA SER A 56 -0.54 2.84 -2.35
C SER A 56 -1.28 1.86 -1.47
N ILE A 57 -0.56 1.14 -0.63
CA ILE A 57 -1.14 0.15 0.28
C ILE A 57 -0.71 0.51 1.69
N ARG A 58 -1.68 0.60 2.61
CA ARG A 58 -1.41 0.84 4.02
C ARG A 58 -1.93 -0.33 4.82
N ILE A 59 -1.09 -0.86 5.68
CA ILE A 59 -1.45 -1.97 6.56
C ILE A 59 -1.36 -1.47 7.99
N GLY A 60 -2.49 -1.50 8.70
CA GLY A 60 -2.54 -0.93 10.04
C GLY A 60 -2.27 0.56 10.07
N GLY A 61 -2.58 1.28 9.01
CA GLY A 61 -2.38 2.71 8.91
C GLY A 61 -1.00 3.13 8.41
N GLU A 62 -0.11 2.18 8.16
CA GLU A 62 1.25 2.49 7.72
C GLU A 62 1.49 2.07 6.29
N ASP A 63 2.20 2.93 5.54
CA ASP A 63 2.58 2.63 4.16
C ASP A 63 3.51 1.43 4.10
N LEU A 64 3.53 0.75 2.95
CA LEU A 64 4.42 -0.39 2.72
C LEU A 64 5.89 -0.03 2.88
N GLU A 65 6.27 1.17 2.44
CA GLU A 65 7.64 1.64 2.55
C GLU A 65 7.81 2.41 3.84
N GLU A 66 8.57 1.84 4.77
CA GLU A 66 8.85 2.45 6.05
C GLU A 66 9.48 3.82 5.90
N GLY A 67 9.04 4.78 6.71
CA GLY A 67 9.61 6.12 6.69
C GLY A 67 9.21 6.98 5.52
N SER A 68 8.23 6.55 4.73
CA SER A 68 7.84 7.27 3.51
C SER A 68 7.03 8.54 3.79
N ASN A 69 6.55 8.75 5.00
CA ASN A 69 5.58 9.81 5.32
C ASN A 69 6.14 11.22 5.43
N GLY A 70 7.44 11.42 5.43
CA GLY A 70 8.03 12.72 5.74
C GLY A 70 8.52 13.51 4.55
N ASP A 71 9.00 12.85 3.53
CA ASP A 71 9.81 13.48 2.48
C ASP A 71 9.21 13.45 1.09
N ARG A 72 7.98 12.95 0.94
CA ARG A 72 7.37 12.79 -0.37
C ARG A 72 6.23 13.75 -0.57
N GLU A 73 6.06 14.18 -1.81
CA GLU A 73 4.94 15.02 -2.19
C GLU A 73 3.69 14.17 -2.39
N TYR A 74 2.58 14.64 -1.87
CA TYR A 74 1.28 14.01 -2.08
C TYR A 74 0.64 14.55 -3.36
N GLY A 75 -0.10 13.72 -4.05
CA GLY A 75 -0.79 14.18 -5.25
C GLY A 75 -1.36 13.04 -6.06
N LEU A 76 -2.18 13.39 -7.06
CA LEU A 76 -2.74 12.45 -8.03
C LEU A 76 -1.67 12.09 -9.05
N LYS A 77 -0.94 11.04 -8.77
CA LYS A 77 0.17 10.61 -9.63
C LYS A 77 0.38 9.12 -9.53
N CYS A 78 1.13 8.57 -10.46
CA CYS A 78 1.57 7.17 -10.39
C CYS A 78 2.74 7.07 -9.43
N ARG A 79 2.78 5.97 -8.71
CA ARG A 79 3.87 5.67 -7.78
C ARG A 79 4.73 4.56 -8.37
N VAL A 80 6.04 4.63 -8.13
CA VAL A 80 6.95 3.57 -8.54
C VAL A 80 7.58 2.93 -7.31
N TYR A 81 7.91 1.66 -7.45
CA TYR A 81 8.55 0.87 -6.40
C TYR A 81 9.86 0.32 -6.92
N GLN A 82 10.84 0.21 -6.03
CA GLN A 82 12.11 -0.41 -6.36
C GLN A 82 12.02 -1.91 -6.13
N VAL A 83 12.30 -2.70 -7.16
CA VAL A 83 12.25 -4.16 -7.08
C VAL A 83 13.51 -4.70 -7.76
N ASP A 84 14.42 -5.29 -6.99
CA ASP A 84 15.67 -5.88 -7.49
C ASP A 84 16.50 -4.89 -8.32
N GLY A 85 16.57 -3.64 -7.87
CA GLY A 85 17.32 -2.60 -8.54
C GLY A 85 16.64 -1.96 -9.72
N LYS A 86 15.40 -2.35 -10.01
CA LYS A 86 14.58 -1.79 -11.10
C LYS A 86 13.36 -1.10 -10.53
N THR A 87 12.83 -0.13 -11.29
CA THR A 87 11.57 0.52 -10.91
C THR A 87 10.41 -0.15 -11.61
N GLN A 88 9.31 -0.31 -10.91
CA GLN A 88 8.05 -0.79 -11.50
C GLN A 88 6.87 -0.12 -10.81
N GLY A 89 5.71 -0.19 -11.44
CA GLY A 89 4.52 0.52 -10.99
C GLY A 89 3.72 -0.17 -9.90
N PHE A 90 4.20 -1.28 -9.35
CA PHE A 90 3.51 -2.01 -8.29
C PHE A 90 4.55 -2.66 -7.37
N PRO A 91 4.18 -2.94 -6.10
CA PRO A 91 5.15 -3.47 -5.13
C PRO A 91 5.42 -4.95 -5.36
N ALA A 92 6.61 -5.40 -4.94
CA ALA A 92 6.93 -6.81 -4.90
C ALA A 92 6.25 -7.48 -3.70
N GLU A 93 6.06 -8.79 -3.78
CA GLU A 93 5.50 -9.58 -2.69
C GLU A 93 6.26 -9.36 -1.38
N LYS A 94 7.58 -9.33 -1.46
CA LYS A 94 8.43 -9.18 -0.27
C LYS A 94 8.11 -7.91 0.51
N LEU A 95 7.89 -6.81 -0.18
CA LEU A 95 7.56 -5.54 0.47
C LEU A 95 6.24 -5.65 1.24
N ILE A 96 5.25 -6.31 0.65
CA ILE A 96 3.96 -6.52 1.30
C ILE A 96 4.11 -7.47 2.49
N ARG A 97 4.86 -8.58 2.34
CA ARG A 97 5.08 -9.52 3.43
C ARG A 97 5.79 -8.87 4.61
N ASP A 98 6.80 -8.05 4.33
CA ASP A 98 7.53 -7.34 5.38
C ASP A 98 6.60 -6.37 6.14
N ALA A 99 5.73 -5.67 5.42
CA ALA A 99 4.75 -4.77 6.05
C ALA A 99 3.74 -5.55 6.92
N ILE A 100 3.32 -6.71 6.47
CA ILE A 100 2.44 -7.59 7.25
C ILE A 100 3.14 -8.02 8.54
N GLN A 101 4.40 -8.40 8.47
CA GLN A 101 5.14 -8.81 9.67
C GLN A 101 5.29 -7.66 10.65
N ARG A 102 5.55 -6.43 10.16
CA ARG A 102 5.60 -5.26 11.04
C ARG A 102 4.25 -5.03 11.73
N ALA A 103 3.16 -5.17 10.99
CA ALA A 103 1.81 -4.98 11.55
C ALA A 103 1.49 -6.04 12.60
N LYS A 104 1.85 -7.30 12.35
CA LYS A 104 1.67 -8.38 13.31
C LYS A 104 2.47 -8.13 14.58
N ALA A 105 3.72 -7.68 14.43
CA ALA A 105 4.58 -7.38 15.58
C ALA A 105 4.01 -6.28 16.44
N LYS A 106 3.46 -5.24 15.83
CA LYS A 106 2.82 -4.14 16.56
C LYS A 106 1.59 -4.61 17.33
N ASN A 107 0.76 -5.43 16.71
CA ASN A 107 -0.41 -5.97 17.40
C ASN A 107 -0.01 -6.84 18.58
N PHE A 108 1.07 -7.58 18.45
CA PHE A 108 1.57 -8.45 19.53
C PHE A 108 2.12 -7.64 20.69
N ILE A 109 2.82 -6.54 20.39
CA ILE A 109 3.48 -5.71 21.41
C ILE A 109 2.54 -4.66 22.00
N GLY A 110 1.54 -4.25 21.24
CA GLY A 110 0.70 -3.10 21.56
C GLY A 110 -0.40 -3.33 22.58
N HIS A 111 -0.34 -4.38 23.32
CA HIS A 111 -1.40 -4.68 24.31
C HIS A 111 -1.15 -4.03 25.61
#